data_dcf173c269bfdcb9b47812c75d89b30f
#
_entry.id   dcf173c269bfdcb9b47812c75d89b30f
#
_cell.length_a   1.000
_cell.length_b   1.000
_cell.length_c   1.000
_cell.angle_alpha   90.00
_cell.angle_beta   90.00
_cell.angle_gamma   90.00
#
_symmetry.space_group_name_H-M   'P 1'
#
loop_
_entity.id
_entity.type
_entity.pdbx_description
1 polymer ?
#
loop_
_entity_poly.entity_id
_entity_poly.type
_entity_poly.pdbx_seq_one_letter_code
_entity_poly.pdbx_strand_id
1 'polypeptide(L)'
;MRVSSSFRRITTISKKELVEFARDWRTIFALLIIPLLMFPLLFIIFPLLLASEAAELDAIEVNVVIQSNDFPSDLAEQLNGSGIELNYEPLSIENNLSSPLEDGDRLRNGSIDAVLRMKENGSVWDYALLYMSTSERSQEARTRTLTVLFDWEENETERRLVDAGLDPDETLRPLNWDGEFSDSDVATSGEQA
;
A
#
# COMPACT_ATOMS: atom_id res chain seq x y z
N MET A 1 -29.81 28.88 -54.21
CA MET A 1 -28.36 28.77 -54.44
C MET A 1 -27.56 29.85 -53.69
N ARG A 2 -27.64 29.91 -52.35
CA ARG A 2 -26.86 30.89 -51.55
C ARG A 2 -25.89 30.27 -50.54
N VAL A 3 -25.80 28.93 -50.46
CA VAL A 3 -24.96 28.22 -49.49
C VAL A 3 -23.47 28.18 -49.89
N SER A 4 -23.16 28.21 -51.18
CA SER A 4 -21.78 28.08 -51.67
C SER A 4 -20.87 29.28 -51.39
N SER A 5 -21.46 30.49 -51.27
CA SER A 5 -20.66 31.70 -51.02
C SER A 5 -20.25 31.85 -49.53
N SER A 6 -21.10 31.38 -48.62
CA SER A 6 -20.79 31.38 -47.17
C SER A 6 -19.70 30.35 -46.84
N PHE A 7 -19.75 29.18 -47.45
CA PHE A 7 -18.72 28.13 -47.29
C PHE A 7 -17.33 28.60 -47.78
N ARG A 8 -17.27 29.28 -48.89
CA ARG A 8 -16.02 29.89 -49.40
C ARG A 8 -15.44 30.93 -48.48
N ARG A 9 -16.28 31.77 -47.86
CA ARG A 9 -15.83 32.80 -46.90
C ARG A 9 -15.31 32.16 -45.62
N ILE A 10 -15.99 31.15 -45.09
CA ILE A 10 -15.56 30.40 -43.88
C ILE A 10 -14.22 29.74 -44.16
N THR A 11 -14.05 29.01 -45.24
CA THR A 11 -12.77 28.35 -45.60
C THR A 11 -11.63 29.34 -45.79
N THR A 12 -11.90 30.54 -46.35
CA THR A 12 -10.83 31.55 -46.55
C THR A 12 -10.42 32.17 -45.20
N ILE A 13 -11.37 32.43 -44.30
CA ILE A 13 -11.08 32.93 -42.95
C ILE A 13 -10.33 31.86 -42.13
N SER A 14 -10.81 30.62 -42.10
CA SER A 14 -10.15 29.53 -41.40
C SER A 14 -8.72 29.29 -41.90
N LYS A 15 -8.50 29.36 -43.20
CA LYS A 15 -7.17 29.23 -43.79
C LYS A 15 -6.24 30.36 -43.37
N LYS A 16 -6.73 31.59 -43.31
CA LYS A 16 -5.95 32.74 -42.84
C LYS A 16 -5.57 32.56 -41.36
N GLU A 17 -6.54 32.23 -40.52
CA GLU A 17 -6.34 31.99 -39.09
C GLU A 17 -5.35 30.84 -38.83
N LEU A 18 -5.47 29.75 -39.61
CA LEU A 18 -4.55 28.61 -39.52
C LEU A 18 -3.11 28.96 -39.90
N VAL A 19 -2.93 29.82 -40.93
CA VAL A 19 -1.61 30.31 -41.35
C VAL A 19 -1.03 31.29 -40.32
N GLU A 20 -1.86 32.17 -39.72
CA GLU A 20 -1.42 33.04 -38.64
C GLU A 20 -1.02 32.26 -37.41
N PHE A 21 -1.80 31.25 -37.02
CA PHE A 21 -1.46 30.33 -35.94
C PHE A 21 -0.15 29.53 -36.23
N ALA A 22 -0.01 28.99 -37.46
CA ALA A 22 1.21 28.26 -37.84
C ALA A 22 2.47 29.16 -37.91
N ARG A 23 2.29 30.46 -38.05
CA ARG A 23 3.38 31.43 -38.02
C ARG A 23 3.82 31.79 -36.59
N ASP A 24 2.95 31.60 -35.62
CA ASP A 24 3.27 31.81 -34.22
C ASP A 24 3.89 30.55 -33.60
N TRP A 25 5.13 30.31 -34.00
CA TRP A 25 5.94 29.18 -33.51
C TRP A 25 5.99 29.10 -31.95
N ARG A 26 5.98 30.24 -31.27
CA ARG A 26 6.10 30.29 -29.81
C ARG A 26 4.86 29.71 -29.14
N THR A 27 3.69 30.04 -29.66
CA THR A 27 2.42 29.50 -29.15
C THR A 27 2.27 28.02 -29.45
N ILE A 28 2.66 27.58 -30.65
CA ILE A 28 2.67 26.16 -31.00
C ILE A 28 3.62 25.38 -30.11
N PHE A 29 4.82 25.91 -29.88
CA PHE A 29 5.82 25.27 -29.02
C PHE A 29 5.31 25.16 -27.57
N ALA A 30 4.77 26.23 -27.02
CA ALA A 30 4.26 26.25 -25.66
C ALA A 30 3.02 25.35 -25.47
N LEU A 31 2.13 25.31 -26.43
CA LEU A 31 0.86 24.62 -26.31
C LEU A 31 0.91 23.13 -26.67
N LEU A 32 1.77 22.75 -27.61
CA LEU A 32 1.85 21.39 -28.15
C LEU A 32 3.13 20.66 -27.75
N ILE A 33 4.29 21.28 -27.92
CA ILE A 33 5.58 20.62 -27.74
C ILE A 33 5.92 20.45 -26.27
N ILE A 34 5.67 21.47 -25.45
CA ILE A 34 5.97 21.38 -24.00
C ILE A 34 5.14 20.27 -23.33
N PRO A 35 3.80 20.20 -23.47
CA PRO A 35 3.03 19.10 -22.88
C PRO A 35 3.44 17.74 -23.47
N LEU A 36 3.68 17.65 -24.79
CA LEU A 36 4.06 16.41 -25.44
C LEU A 36 5.39 15.83 -24.94
N LEU A 37 6.35 16.68 -24.56
CA LEU A 37 7.61 16.29 -23.95
C LEU A 37 7.48 16.05 -22.44
N MET A 38 6.66 16.87 -21.77
CA MET A 38 6.51 16.77 -20.30
C MET A 38 5.82 15.48 -19.87
N PHE A 39 4.81 15.00 -20.60
CA PHE A 39 4.12 13.77 -20.23
C PHE A 39 5.04 12.54 -20.20
N PRO A 40 5.79 12.21 -21.27
CA PRO A 40 6.73 11.09 -21.22
C PRO A 40 7.81 11.27 -20.14
N LEU A 41 8.29 12.50 -19.94
CA LEU A 41 9.29 12.80 -18.93
C LEU A 41 8.76 12.53 -17.51
N LEU A 42 7.53 12.93 -17.21
CA LEU A 42 6.87 12.64 -15.95
C LEU A 42 6.67 11.14 -15.73
N PHE A 43 6.27 10.39 -16.77
CA PHE A 43 6.11 8.94 -16.70
C PHE A 43 7.43 8.19 -16.40
N ILE A 44 8.57 8.78 -16.73
CA ILE A 44 9.89 8.20 -16.46
C ILE A 44 10.40 8.66 -15.09
N ILE A 45 10.31 9.96 -14.79
CA ILE A 45 10.88 10.54 -13.56
C ILE A 45 10.07 10.14 -12.33
N PHE A 46 8.74 10.14 -12.42
CA PHE A 46 7.88 9.87 -11.27
C PHE A 46 8.06 8.46 -10.68
N PRO A 47 8.07 7.37 -11.46
CA PRO A 47 8.39 6.05 -10.93
C PRO A 47 9.80 5.93 -10.36
N LEU A 48 10.77 6.64 -10.96
CA LEU A 48 12.16 6.64 -10.46
C LEU A 48 12.28 7.32 -9.10
N LEU A 49 11.57 8.43 -8.89
CA LEU A 49 11.51 9.11 -7.60
C LEU A 49 10.83 8.23 -6.54
N LEU A 50 9.68 7.61 -6.88
CA LEU A 50 9.00 6.69 -5.97
C LEU A 50 9.88 5.48 -5.60
N ALA A 51 10.60 4.93 -6.57
CA ALA A 51 11.52 3.81 -6.31
C ALA A 51 12.69 4.23 -5.40
N SER A 52 13.19 5.46 -5.52
CA SER A 52 14.25 5.96 -4.64
C SER A 52 13.77 6.19 -3.21
N GLU A 53 12.55 6.73 -3.03
CA GLU A 53 11.93 6.90 -1.71
C GLU A 53 11.65 5.54 -1.05
N ALA A 54 11.13 4.56 -1.81
CA ALA A 54 10.91 3.22 -1.30
C ALA A 54 12.22 2.54 -0.85
N ALA A 55 13.30 2.69 -1.63
CA ALA A 55 14.60 2.14 -1.27
C ALA A 55 15.22 2.82 -0.03
N GLU A 56 14.97 4.10 0.18
CA GLU A 56 15.41 4.80 1.39
C GLU A 56 14.62 4.31 2.62
N LEU A 57 13.33 4.09 2.49
CA LEU A 57 12.51 3.54 3.57
C LEU A 57 12.93 2.10 3.92
N ASP A 58 13.19 1.25 2.93
CA ASP A 58 13.67 -0.12 3.16
C ASP A 58 15.02 -0.18 3.88
N ALA A 59 15.87 0.83 3.71
CA ALA A 59 17.17 0.94 4.36
C ALA A 59 17.10 1.46 5.81
N ILE A 60 15.93 1.94 6.26
CA ILE A 60 15.77 2.43 7.63
C ILE A 60 15.72 1.24 8.60
N GLU A 61 16.69 1.15 9.49
CA GLU A 61 16.59 0.27 10.66
C GLU A 61 15.58 0.86 11.64
N VAL A 62 14.51 0.11 11.91
CA VAL A 62 13.46 0.51 12.85
C VAL A 62 13.61 -0.24 14.16
N ASN A 63 13.43 0.47 15.27
CA ASN A 63 13.57 -0.06 16.62
C ASN A 63 12.18 -0.28 17.24
N VAL A 64 11.83 -1.55 17.46
CA VAL A 64 10.55 -1.96 18.05
C VAL A 64 10.79 -2.60 19.41
N VAL A 65 10.13 -2.08 20.42
CA VAL A 65 10.12 -2.68 21.76
C VAL A 65 8.97 -3.68 21.86
N ILE A 66 9.31 -4.90 22.21
CA ILE A 66 8.35 -5.97 22.48
C ILE A 66 8.11 -6.05 23.99
N GLN A 67 6.89 -5.75 24.40
CA GLN A 67 6.46 -5.93 25.79
C GLN A 67 5.54 -7.14 25.87
N SER A 68 6.09 -8.25 26.35
CA SER A 68 5.36 -9.49 26.57
C SER A 68 6.04 -10.30 27.69
N ASN A 69 5.27 -11.08 28.40
CA ASN A 69 5.80 -12.03 29.37
C ASN A 69 6.09 -13.39 28.71
N ASP A 70 5.42 -13.67 27.59
CA ASP A 70 5.57 -14.90 26.81
C ASP A 70 5.39 -14.52 25.33
N PHE A 71 6.45 -14.53 24.55
CA PHE A 71 6.46 -14.09 23.17
C PHE A 71 6.81 -15.25 22.25
N PRO A 72 6.02 -15.50 21.16
CA PRO A 72 6.29 -16.60 20.24
C PRO A 72 7.67 -16.44 19.58
N SER A 73 8.51 -17.46 19.67
CA SER A 73 9.88 -17.43 19.15
C SER A 73 9.94 -17.38 17.63
N ASP A 74 9.00 -18.02 16.97
CA ASP A 74 8.84 -18.03 15.51
C ASP A 74 8.43 -16.64 14.97
N LEU A 75 7.56 -15.93 15.69
CA LEU A 75 7.23 -14.55 15.39
C LEU A 75 8.43 -13.61 15.61
N ALA A 76 9.21 -13.84 16.66
CA ALA A 76 10.43 -13.08 16.92
C ALA A 76 11.44 -13.21 15.77
N GLU A 77 11.63 -14.43 15.25
CA GLU A 77 12.53 -14.69 14.13
C GLU A 77 12.06 -13.98 12.85
N GLN A 78 10.76 -14.00 12.56
CA GLN A 78 10.19 -13.33 11.40
C GLN A 78 10.33 -11.80 11.50
N LEU A 79 10.08 -11.20 12.67
CA LEU A 79 10.26 -9.77 12.90
C LEU A 79 11.72 -9.33 12.70
N ASN A 80 12.68 -10.07 13.26
CA ASN A 80 14.11 -9.82 13.05
C ASN A 80 14.51 -9.92 11.57
N GLY A 81 13.93 -10.88 10.84
CA GLY A 81 14.16 -11.06 9.41
C GLY A 81 13.64 -9.92 8.53
N SER A 82 12.75 -9.09 9.06
CA SER A 82 12.13 -7.97 8.35
C SER A 82 12.84 -6.62 8.55
N GLY A 83 14.09 -6.62 9.03
CA GLY A 83 14.87 -5.39 9.25
C GLY A 83 14.38 -4.57 10.45
N ILE A 84 13.82 -5.24 11.45
CA ILE A 84 13.35 -4.65 12.70
C ILE A 84 14.34 -5.00 13.79
N GLU A 85 14.91 -4.01 14.47
CA GLU A 85 15.68 -4.21 15.69
C GLU A 85 14.71 -4.39 16.86
N LEU A 86 14.79 -5.56 17.54
CA LEU A 86 13.89 -5.92 18.61
C LEU A 86 14.54 -5.72 19.98
N ASN A 87 13.85 -5.03 20.85
CA ASN A 87 14.19 -4.90 22.26
C ASN A 87 13.07 -5.51 23.12
N TYR A 88 13.40 -6.37 24.05
CA TYR A 88 12.43 -7.08 24.87
C TYR A 88 12.32 -6.46 26.26
N GLU A 89 11.10 -6.20 26.69
CA GLU A 89 10.76 -5.70 28.02
C GLU A 89 9.60 -6.52 28.61
N PRO A 90 9.54 -6.70 29.93
CA PRO A 90 8.39 -7.35 30.55
C PRO A 90 7.13 -6.52 30.36
N LEU A 91 5.99 -7.17 30.17
CA LEU A 91 4.70 -6.49 30.09
C LEU A 91 4.30 -5.94 31.48
N SER A 92 4.35 -4.63 31.66
CA SER A 92 4.01 -3.94 32.91
C SER A 92 2.52 -3.60 33.03
N ILE A 93 1.78 -3.59 31.90
CA ILE A 93 0.38 -3.18 31.81
C ILE A 93 -0.51 -4.39 31.60
N GLU A 94 -1.25 -4.79 32.62
CA GLU A 94 -2.12 -5.97 32.54
C GLU A 94 -3.52 -5.69 31.95
N ASN A 95 -4.07 -4.49 32.14
CA ASN A 95 -5.49 -4.22 31.90
C ASN A 95 -5.81 -3.37 30.66
N ASN A 96 -4.83 -2.68 30.08
CA ASN A 96 -5.04 -1.86 28.88
C ASN A 96 -3.80 -1.80 28.02
N LEU A 97 -3.65 -2.77 27.13
CA LEU A 97 -2.51 -2.87 26.21
C LEU A 97 -2.33 -1.61 25.34
N SER A 98 -3.41 -0.91 25.05
CA SER A 98 -3.38 0.29 24.20
C SER A 98 -3.03 1.59 24.94
N SER A 99 -2.75 1.53 26.27
CA SER A 99 -2.41 2.73 27.04
C SER A 99 -1.04 3.29 26.64
N PRO A 100 -0.92 4.57 26.24
CA PRO A 100 0.37 5.16 25.87
C PRO A 100 1.17 5.68 27.06
N LEU A 101 0.68 5.55 28.32
CA LEU A 101 1.15 6.27 29.48
C LEU A 101 2.65 6.08 29.79
N GLU A 102 3.22 4.92 29.53
CA GLU A 102 4.63 4.63 29.83
C GLU A 102 5.58 4.89 28.65
N ASP A 103 5.12 4.62 27.42
CA ASP A 103 5.95 4.67 26.21
C ASP A 103 5.73 5.92 25.35
N GLY A 104 4.71 6.72 25.66
CA GLY A 104 4.36 7.90 24.89
C GLY A 104 5.51 8.93 24.77
N ASP A 105 6.33 9.09 25.82
CA ASP A 105 7.48 10.00 25.80
C ASP A 105 8.63 9.41 24.98
N ARG A 106 8.85 8.11 25.04
CA ARG A 106 9.86 7.39 24.27
C ARG A 106 9.56 7.44 22.75
N LEU A 107 8.30 7.28 22.38
CA LEU A 107 7.82 7.42 21.01
C LEU A 107 7.94 8.88 20.53
N ARG A 108 7.56 9.86 21.35
CA ARG A 108 7.61 11.29 21.00
C ARG A 108 9.03 11.81 20.78
N ASN A 109 9.98 11.35 21.58
CA ASN A 109 11.38 11.77 21.46
C ASN A 109 12.17 10.94 20.45
N GLY A 110 11.55 9.92 19.83
CA GLY A 110 12.17 9.07 18.80
C GLY A 110 13.23 8.11 19.34
N SER A 111 13.23 7.81 20.65
CA SER A 111 14.14 6.79 21.21
C SER A 111 13.74 5.37 20.83
N ILE A 112 12.48 5.16 20.50
CA ILE A 112 11.90 3.96 19.93
C ILE A 112 10.92 4.33 18.83
N ASP A 113 10.75 3.46 17.85
CA ASP A 113 9.89 3.71 16.70
C ASP A 113 8.48 3.12 16.87
N ALA A 114 8.36 1.96 17.54
CA ALA A 114 7.07 1.39 17.92
C ALA A 114 7.19 0.52 19.19
N VAL A 115 6.05 0.23 19.80
CA VAL A 115 5.93 -0.73 20.91
C VAL A 115 4.86 -1.75 20.57
N LEU A 116 5.26 -3.01 20.47
CA LEU A 116 4.35 -4.14 20.33
C LEU A 116 4.14 -4.79 21.69
N ARG A 117 2.92 -4.71 22.19
CA ARG A 117 2.49 -5.40 23.41
C ARG A 117 1.69 -6.61 23.05
N MET A 118 2.08 -7.76 23.60
CA MET A 118 1.36 -9.01 23.38
C MET A 118 1.13 -9.74 24.69
N LYS A 119 -0.05 -10.31 24.82
CA LYS A 119 -0.45 -11.12 25.98
C LYS A 119 -1.20 -12.34 25.50
N GLU A 120 -0.79 -13.52 26.00
CA GLU A 120 -1.55 -14.74 25.79
C GLU A 120 -2.87 -14.70 26.55
N ASN A 121 -3.96 -15.02 25.87
CA ASN A 121 -5.31 -15.09 26.43
C ASN A 121 -5.97 -16.41 25.99
N GLY A 122 -5.66 -17.47 26.70
CA GLY A 122 -6.11 -18.82 26.39
C GLY A 122 -5.45 -19.36 25.10
N SER A 123 -6.21 -19.53 24.04
CA SER A 123 -5.70 -20.01 22.73
C SER A 123 -5.42 -18.90 21.72
N VAL A 124 -5.61 -17.63 22.10
CA VAL A 124 -5.42 -16.47 21.23
C VAL A 124 -4.45 -15.48 21.87
N TRP A 125 -3.92 -14.59 21.04
CA TRP A 125 -3.04 -13.51 21.49
C TRP A 125 -3.77 -12.19 21.38
N ASP A 126 -3.86 -11.48 22.51
CA ASP A 126 -4.27 -10.08 22.51
C ASP A 126 -3.05 -9.22 22.23
N TYR A 127 -3.12 -8.29 21.29
CA TYR A 127 -2.01 -7.40 20.98
C TYR A 127 -2.44 -5.93 20.88
N ALA A 128 -1.49 -5.04 21.10
CA ALA A 128 -1.59 -3.63 20.80
C ALA A 128 -0.27 -3.12 20.24
N LEU A 129 -0.33 -2.35 19.18
CA LEU A 129 0.81 -1.70 18.56
C LEU A 129 0.70 -0.19 18.73
N LEU A 130 1.63 0.38 19.49
CA LEU A 130 1.72 1.81 19.72
C LEU A 130 2.78 2.40 18.82
N TYR A 131 2.47 3.52 18.18
CA TYR A 131 3.34 4.21 17.24
C TYR A 131 3.03 5.71 17.18
N MET A 132 3.93 6.48 16.59
CA MET A 132 3.78 7.92 16.39
C MET A 132 3.38 8.23 14.95
N SER A 133 2.14 8.62 14.71
CA SER A 133 1.61 8.87 13.36
C SER A 133 2.28 10.04 12.61
N THR A 134 3.03 10.89 13.31
CA THR A 134 3.75 12.04 12.73
C THR A 134 5.22 11.74 12.40
N SER A 135 5.72 10.55 12.75
CA SER A 135 7.08 10.09 12.47
C SER A 135 7.09 9.06 11.35
N GLU A 136 7.85 9.28 10.28
CA GLU A 136 7.99 8.34 9.17
C GLU A 136 8.59 7.00 9.62
N ARG A 137 9.63 7.04 10.45
CA ARG A 137 10.25 5.83 11.03
C ARG A 137 9.24 5.01 11.83
N SER A 138 8.42 5.69 12.63
CA SER A 138 7.40 5.04 13.45
C SER A 138 6.25 4.46 12.60
N GLN A 139 5.89 5.12 11.50
CA GLN A 139 4.94 4.56 10.52
C GLN A 139 5.52 3.34 9.80
N GLU A 140 6.79 3.39 9.42
CA GLU A 140 7.49 2.26 8.80
C GLU A 140 7.59 1.08 9.77
N ALA A 141 7.99 1.33 11.04
CA ALA A 141 7.99 0.31 12.09
C ALA A 141 6.61 -0.35 12.25
N ARG A 142 5.55 0.45 12.25
CA ARG A 142 4.17 -0.04 12.29
C ARG A 142 3.85 -0.92 11.08
N THR A 143 4.16 -0.46 9.89
CA THR A 143 3.84 -1.19 8.65
C THR A 143 4.53 -2.54 8.61
N ARG A 144 5.85 -2.59 8.85
CA ARG A 144 6.61 -3.84 8.90
C ARG A 144 6.09 -4.78 9.97
N THR A 145 5.88 -4.26 11.19
CA THR A 145 5.37 -5.08 12.31
C THR A 145 4.01 -5.67 12.00
N LEU A 146 3.07 -4.90 11.44
CA LEU A 146 1.73 -5.41 11.08
C LEU A 146 1.78 -6.43 9.95
N THR A 147 2.62 -6.22 8.94
CA THR A 147 2.78 -7.19 7.85
C THR A 147 3.21 -8.54 8.40
N VAL A 148 4.26 -8.56 9.23
CA VAL A 148 4.74 -9.81 9.84
C VAL A 148 3.70 -10.43 10.78
N LEU A 149 2.97 -9.62 11.56
CA LEU A 149 1.91 -10.13 12.44
C LEU A 149 0.79 -10.81 11.65
N PHE A 150 0.35 -10.23 10.55
CA PHE A 150 -0.72 -10.82 9.72
C PHE A 150 -0.25 -12.08 9.00
N ASP A 151 0.97 -12.09 8.47
CA ASP A 151 1.55 -13.28 7.87
C ASP A 151 1.70 -14.41 8.90
N TRP A 152 2.13 -14.08 10.12
CA TRP A 152 2.22 -15.04 11.22
C TRP A 152 0.84 -15.56 11.65
N GLU A 153 -0.16 -14.69 11.77
CA GLU A 153 -1.55 -15.04 12.09
C GLU A 153 -2.12 -16.04 11.07
N GLU A 154 -1.92 -15.77 9.76
CA GLU A 154 -2.36 -16.67 8.68
C GLU A 154 -1.71 -18.03 8.81
N ASN A 155 -0.38 -18.09 8.93
CA ASN A 155 0.37 -19.33 9.08
C ASN A 155 -0.04 -20.12 10.34
N GLU A 156 -0.21 -19.43 11.47
CA GLU A 156 -0.63 -20.04 12.73
C GLU A 156 -2.07 -20.58 12.63
N THR A 157 -2.94 -19.88 11.93
CA THR A 157 -4.32 -20.33 11.69
C THR A 157 -4.34 -21.57 10.83
N GLU A 158 -3.58 -21.60 9.73
CA GLU A 158 -3.45 -22.77 8.87
C GLU A 158 -2.90 -23.98 9.66
N ARG A 159 -1.85 -23.77 10.45
CA ARG A 159 -1.26 -24.79 11.30
C ARG A 159 -2.29 -25.39 12.27
N ARG A 160 -3.07 -24.56 12.94
CA ARG A 160 -4.11 -25.00 13.88
C ARG A 160 -5.22 -25.78 13.20
N LEU A 161 -5.60 -25.41 11.97
CA LEU A 161 -6.60 -26.13 11.19
C LEU A 161 -6.08 -27.53 10.82
N VAL A 162 -4.83 -27.63 10.35
CA VAL A 162 -4.19 -28.91 10.04
C VAL A 162 -4.10 -29.79 11.29
N ASP A 163 -3.69 -29.25 12.43
CA ASP A 163 -3.61 -29.95 13.71
C ASP A 163 -5.01 -30.46 14.18
N ALA A 164 -6.06 -29.72 13.83
CA ALA A 164 -7.45 -30.14 14.07
C ALA A 164 -7.98 -31.14 13.05
N GLY A 165 -7.19 -31.54 12.03
CA GLY A 165 -7.60 -32.43 10.96
C GLY A 165 -8.49 -31.80 9.92
N LEU A 166 -8.52 -30.48 9.81
CA LEU A 166 -9.25 -29.70 8.83
C LEU A 166 -8.34 -29.29 7.69
N ASP A 167 -8.87 -29.21 6.46
CA ASP A 167 -8.18 -28.64 5.33
C ASP A 167 -8.28 -27.11 5.37
N PRO A 168 -7.16 -26.37 5.42
CA PRO A 168 -7.17 -24.91 5.46
C PRO A 168 -7.83 -24.29 4.24
N ASP A 169 -7.53 -24.77 3.03
CA ASP A 169 -8.07 -24.22 1.78
C ASP A 169 -9.59 -24.38 1.71
N GLU A 170 -10.11 -25.55 2.08
CA GLU A 170 -11.56 -25.77 2.11
C GLU A 170 -12.25 -24.99 3.24
N THR A 171 -11.55 -24.78 4.38
CA THR A 171 -12.13 -24.15 5.57
C THR A 171 -12.09 -22.63 5.49
N LEU A 172 -10.95 -22.05 5.06
CA LEU A 172 -10.75 -20.59 4.99
C LEU A 172 -11.26 -20.00 3.67
N ARG A 173 -11.28 -20.79 2.60
CA ARG A 173 -11.68 -20.37 1.27
C ARG A 173 -12.83 -21.25 0.74
N PRO A 174 -14.05 -21.14 1.31
CA PRO A 174 -15.18 -21.99 0.95
C PRO A 174 -15.71 -21.72 -0.47
N LEU A 175 -15.18 -20.73 -1.17
CA LEU A 175 -15.51 -20.40 -2.55
C LEU A 175 -14.29 -20.66 -3.42
N ASN A 176 -14.40 -21.69 -4.27
CA ASN A 176 -13.38 -21.93 -5.30
C ASN A 176 -13.87 -21.31 -6.61
N TRP A 177 -13.05 -20.41 -7.18
CA TRP A 177 -13.30 -19.87 -8.51
C TRP A 177 -12.90 -20.93 -9.55
N ASP A 178 -13.89 -21.61 -10.11
CA ASP A 178 -13.70 -22.48 -11.25
C ASP A 178 -13.92 -21.66 -12.54
N GLY A 179 -12.89 -21.60 -13.39
CA GLY A 179 -12.94 -20.84 -14.63
C GLY A 179 -14.07 -21.27 -15.59
N GLU A 180 -14.67 -22.44 -15.40
CA GLU A 180 -15.83 -22.90 -16.15
C GLU A 180 -17.14 -22.26 -15.66
N PHE A 181 -17.19 -21.78 -14.42
CA PHE A 181 -18.36 -21.10 -13.83
C PHE A 181 -18.16 -19.60 -13.66
N SER A 182 -17.09 -19.05 -14.25
CA SER A 182 -16.90 -17.59 -14.28
C SER A 182 -18.03 -16.92 -15.02
N ASP A 183 -18.31 -15.68 -14.68
CA ASP A 183 -19.34 -14.81 -15.25
C ASP A 183 -19.56 -15.06 -16.75
N SER A 184 -20.55 -15.88 -17.08
CA SER A 184 -21.03 -15.95 -18.44
C SER A 184 -21.85 -14.68 -18.68
N ASP A 185 -21.34 -13.81 -19.53
CA ASP A 185 -22.09 -12.66 -20.02
C ASP A 185 -23.33 -13.17 -20.78
N VAL A 186 -24.46 -13.12 -20.09
CA VAL A 186 -25.75 -13.56 -20.63
C VAL A 186 -26.18 -12.74 -21.85
N ALA A 187 -25.59 -11.54 -22.04
CA ALA A 187 -25.86 -10.68 -23.19
C ALA A 187 -25.28 -11.25 -24.50
N THR A 188 -24.16 -12.00 -24.42
CA THR A 188 -23.52 -12.61 -25.60
C THR A 188 -24.10 -13.98 -25.97
N SER A 189 -24.77 -14.66 -25.05
CA SER A 189 -25.41 -15.97 -25.34
C SER A 189 -26.74 -15.89 -26.13
N GLY A 190 -27.33 -14.70 -26.22
CA GLY A 190 -28.56 -14.45 -26.96
C GLY A 190 -28.42 -14.18 -28.46
N GLU A 191 -27.21 -13.95 -28.94
CA GLU A 191 -26.93 -13.64 -30.37
C GLU A 191 -26.56 -14.87 -31.22
N GLN A 192 -26.49 -16.06 -30.63
CA GLN A 192 -26.15 -17.30 -31.33
C GLN A 192 -27.31 -18.26 -31.52
N ALA A 193 -28.56 -17.80 -31.39
CA ALA A 193 -29.75 -18.62 -31.65
C ALA A 193 -30.49 -18.20 -32.93
#